data_cf6ce2686dcb8984e5c9f065e2e83654
#
_entry.id   cf6ce2686dcb8984e5c9f065e2e83654
#
_cell.length_a   1.000
_cell.length_b   1.000
_cell.length_c   1.000
_cell.angle_alpha   90.00
_cell.angle_beta   90.00
_cell.angle_gamma   90.00
#
_symmetry.space_group_name_H-M   'P 1'
#
loop_
_entity.id
_entity.type
_entity.pdbx_description
1 polymer ?
#
loop_
_entity_poly.entity_id
_entity_poly.type
_entity_poly.pdbx_seq_one_letter_code
_entity_poly.pdbx_strand_id
1 'polypeptide(L)'
;MKKKPDLSFWKLWNLSFGFFGVQIAYALQSANISSIFHTIGADPHDLSYFWILPPLMGMLVQPIVGSLSDKTWTRFGRRIPYLFVGALLAVIVMCLLPNAGSFGMTVSMALIFGLVALMLLDTSLNMAMQPFKMMVGDMVNEEQKGKAYSIQSFLCNAGSVMGFLFPFIFTWIGVKNVAPKGVVPDSVIWSFYVGALILIICVVYTTMKVREWPPKEYAEYNGIAGESGERSSANWLALLMRAPKNFWRVSLVQFFCWAALLYMWSYVVGAVSETVWNTDDPGTEAYQTARNWTGVLYAIQALSSVVWATLIPRFSNMKIAYSVSIMLGALGFALIPFCHDQYLQIVPFLLIGCVWAAMLACPFTLVTNALQGYGHMGAYLGLFNCAICLPQIIAAACGGTIFGLVGGTQSAMMYVAAGLLVVGSLCVFTIQDKKK
;
A
#
# COMPACT_ATOMS: atom_id res chain seq x y z
N MET A 1 -9.14 -4.67 34.61
CA MET A 1 -9.32 -5.22 33.24
C MET A 1 -9.42 -6.73 33.30
N LYS A 2 -10.45 -7.31 32.74
CA LYS A 2 -10.55 -8.75 32.59
C LYS A 2 -9.61 -9.20 31.46
N LYS A 3 -8.85 -10.29 31.66
CA LYS A 3 -7.96 -10.83 30.62
C LYS A 3 -8.79 -11.33 29.43
N LYS A 4 -8.45 -10.93 28.20
CA LYS A 4 -9.05 -11.48 26.99
C LYS A 4 -8.75 -12.98 26.89
N PRO A 5 -9.73 -13.81 26.47
CA PRO A 5 -9.52 -15.25 26.33
C PRO A 5 -8.50 -15.57 25.22
N ASP A 6 -7.83 -16.71 25.34
CA ASP A 6 -6.97 -17.21 24.31
C ASP A 6 -7.78 -17.65 23.08
N LEU A 7 -7.34 -17.19 21.91
CA LEU A 7 -7.95 -17.56 20.64
C LEU A 7 -7.18 -18.72 20.00
N SER A 8 -7.90 -19.70 19.47
CA SER A 8 -7.30 -20.77 18.68
C SER A 8 -6.65 -20.23 17.40
N PHE A 9 -5.72 -20.99 16.82
CA PHE A 9 -5.08 -20.64 15.53
C PHE A 9 -6.12 -20.29 14.45
N TRP A 10 -7.18 -21.08 14.31
CA TRP A 10 -8.22 -20.86 13.32
C TRP A 10 -9.06 -19.59 13.58
N LYS A 11 -9.25 -19.22 14.84
CA LYS A 11 -9.91 -17.95 15.19
C LYS A 11 -9.04 -16.76 14.82
N LEU A 12 -7.73 -16.83 15.06
CA LEU A 12 -6.76 -15.81 14.64
C LEU A 12 -6.67 -15.71 13.10
N TRP A 13 -6.67 -16.86 12.42
CA TRP A 13 -6.70 -16.92 10.96
C TRP A 13 -7.96 -16.27 10.38
N ASN A 14 -9.14 -16.67 10.87
CA ASN A 14 -10.41 -16.14 10.40
C ASN A 14 -10.53 -14.63 10.61
N LEU A 15 -9.93 -14.09 11.68
CA LEU A 15 -9.91 -12.67 12.00
C LEU A 15 -9.26 -11.83 10.90
N SER A 16 -8.26 -12.38 10.24
CA SER A 16 -7.46 -11.68 9.23
C SER A 16 -7.68 -12.19 7.79
N PHE A 17 -8.48 -13.24 7.59
CA PHE A 17 -8.58 -13.90 6.28
C PHE A 17 -9.14 -12.97 5.18
N GLY A 18 -10.11 -12.13 5.49
CA GLY A 18 -10.63 -11.15 4.53
C GLY A 18 -9.59 -10.13 4.07
N PHE A 19 -8.52 -9.92 4.87
CA PHE A 19 -7.44 -9.03 4.50
C PHE A 19 -6.63 -9.54 3.30
N PHE A 20 -6.57 -10.86 3.09
CA PHE A 20 -6.02 -11.46 1.88
C PHE A 20 -6.71 -10.93 0.61
N GLY A 21 -8.06 -10.91 0.59
CA GLY A 21 -8.81 -10.37 -0.54
C GLY A 21 -8.59 -8.87 -0.74
N VAL A 22 -8.55 -8.08 0.35
CA VAL A 22 -8.25 -6.64 0.28
C VAL A 22 -6.87 -6.39 -0.33
N GLN A 23 -5.88 -7.20 0.01
CA GLN A 23 -4.53 -7.05 -0.53
C GLN A 23 -4.41 -7.46 -2.00
N ILE A 24 -5.21 -8.41 -2.48
CA ILE A 24 -5.33 -8.68 -3.92
C ILE A 24 -5.78 -7.41 -4.66
N ALA A 25 -6.81 -6.74 -4.15
CA ALA A 25 -7.32 -5.51 -4.77
C ALA A 25 -6.26 -4.38 -4.77
N TYR A 26 -5.54 -4.19 -3.67
CA TYR A 26 -4.43 -3.22 -3.61
C TYR A 26 -3.30 -3.56 -4.56
N ALA A 27 -2.94 -4.84 -4.69
CA ALA A 27 -1.89 -5.27 -5.60
C ALA A 27 -2.28 -5.05 -7.06
N LEU A 28 -3.52 -5.40 -7.43
CA LEU A 28 -4.05 -5.14 -8.77
C LEU A 28 -4.06 -3.65 -9.09
N GLN A 29 -4.48 -2.81 -8.14
CA GLN A 29 -4.44 -1.36 -8.27
C GLN A 29 -3.01 -0.87 -8.47
N SER A 30 -2.11 -1.16 -7.54
CA SER A 30 -0.75 -0.61 -7.57
C SER A 30 0.06 -1.04 -8.79
N ALA A 31 -0.15 -2.25 -9.31
CA ALA A 31 0.56 -2.73 -10.48
C ALA A 31 -0.04 -2.26 -11.81
N ASN A 32 -1.33 -1.95 -11.86
CA ASN A 32 -2.01 -1.76 -13.16
C ASN A 32 -2.56 -0.34 -13.39
N ILE A 33 -2.77 0.48 -12.37
CA ILE A 33 -3.45 1.78 -12.52
C ILE A 33 -2.75 2.69 -13.53
N SER A 34 -1.43 2.89 -13.41
CA SER A 34 -0.69 3.75 -14.35
C SER A 34 -0.80 3.24 -15.78
N SER A 35 -0.68 1.92 -16.00
CA SER A 35 -0.79 1.35 -17.33
C SER A 35 -2.23 1.35 -17.86
N ILE A 36 -3.25 1.22 -17.01
CA ILE A 36 -4.66 1.37 -17.40
C ILE A 36 -4.91 2.79 -17.90
N PHE A 37 -4.52 3.82 -17.14
CA PHE A 37 -4.69 5.21 -17.58
C PHE A 37 -3.90 5.52 -18.85
N HIS A 38 -2.66 5.03 -18.95
CA HIS A 38 -1.86 5.18 -20.17
C HIS A 38 -2.52 4.49 -21.37
N THR A 39 -3.06 3.27 -21.19
CA THR A 39 -3.80 2.55 -22.24
C THR A 39 -5.06 3.29 -22.70
N ILE A 40 -5.80 3.93 -21.78
CA ILE A 40 -6.98 4.73 -22.10
C ILE A 40 -6.60 6.00 -22.90
N GLY A 41 -5.37 6.49 -22.74
CA GLY A 41 -4.84 7.63 -23.47
C GLY A 41 -4.28 8.77 -22.63
N ALA A 42 -3.95 8.50 -21.34
CA ALA A 42 -3.26 9.49 -20.52
C ALA A 42 -1.80 9.65 -21.02
N ASP A 43 -1.34 10.90 -21.05
CA ASP A 43 0.05 11.21 -21.32
C ASP A 43 0.94 10.72 -20.17
N PRO A 44 2.13 10.13 -20.43
CA PRO A 44 3.08 9.77 -19.38
C PRO A 44 3.45 10.92 -18.44
N HIS A 45 3.45 12.16 -18.95
CA HIS A 45 3.63 13.37 -18.14
C HIS A 45 2.60 13.49 -17.01
N ASP A 46 1.36 13.04 -17.24
CA ASP A 46 0.25 13.21 -16.32
C ASP A 46 0.03 12.01 -15.40
N LEU A 47 0.71 10.88 -15.63
CA LEU A 47 0.49 9.63 -14.88
C LEU A 47 0.65 9.79 -13.37
N SER A 48 1.60 10.63 -12.93
CA SER A 48 1.81 10.83 -11.49
C SER A 48 0.65 11.54 -10.81
N TYR A 49 -0.11 12.38 -11.51
CA TYR A 49 -1.25 13.12 -10.91
C TYR A 49 -2.36 12.18 -10.44
N PHE A 50 -2.58 11.05 -11.12
CA PHE A 50 -3.56 10.06 -10.69
C PHE A 50 -3.21 9.46 -9.32
N TRP A 51 -1.93 9.44 -8.94
CA TRP A 51 -1.43 8.92 -7.67
C TRP A 51 -1.55 9.90 -6.49
N ILE A 52 -2.15 11.08 -6.69
CA ILE A 52 -2.52 11.98 -5.58
C ILE A 52 -3.66 11.36 -4.75
N LEU A 53 -4.61 10.68 -5.42
CA LEU A 53 -5.83 10.19 -4.79
C LEU A 53 -5.60 9.08 -3.73
N PRO A 54 -4.83 8.01 -3.99
CA PRO A 54 -4.65 6.95 -3.02
C PRO A 54 -4.17 7.43 -1.64
N PRO A 55 -3.07 8.18 -1.50
CA PRO A 55 -2.62 8.67 -0.21
C PRO A 55 -3.57 9.70 0.41
N LEU A 56 -4.23 10.52 -0.41
CA LEU A 56 -5.22 11.47 0.07
C LEU A 56 -6.42 10.75 0.69
N MET A 57 -6.97 9.74 0.00
CA MET A 57 -8.07 8.94 0.53
C MET A 57 -7.63 8.14 1.77
N GLY A 58 -6.43 7.57 1.79
CA GLY A 58 -5.88 6.90 2.97
C GLY A 58 -5.79 7.82 4.19
N MET A 59 -5.37 9.06 3.98
CA MET A 59 -5.24 10.06 5.05
C MET A 59 -6.60 10.54 5.59
N LEU A 60 -7.62 10.63 4.74
CA LEU A 60 -8.96 11.12 5.11
C LEU A 60 -9.85 9.99 5.64
N VAL A 61 -9.95 8.88 4.90
CA VAL A 61 -10.93 7.84 5.15
C VAL A 61 -10.61 7.02 6.41
N GLN A 62 -9.34 6.67 6.63
CA GLN A 62 -8.96 5.81 7.75
C GLN A 62 -9.33 6.42 9.13
N PRO A 63 -9.03 7.69 9.45
CA PRO A 63 -9.45 8.30 10.72
C PRO A 63 -10.97 8.42 10.84
N ILE A 64 -11.68 8.77 9.74
CA ILE A 64 -13.13 8.90 9.73
C ILE A 64 -13.78 7.55 10.05
N VAL A 65 -13.41 6.51 9.32
CA VAL A 65 -13.95 5.14 9.52
C VAL A 65 -13.57 4.61 10.90
N GLY A 66 -12.34 4.85 11.35
CA GLY A 66 -11.90 4.51 12.70
C GLY A 66 -12.82 5.12 13.75
N SER A 67 -13.03 6.44 13.70
CA SER A 67 -13.89 7.17 14.64
C SER A 67 -15.37 6.76 14.57
N LEU A 68 -15.92 6.61 13.36
CA LEU A 68 -17.30 6.20 13.17
C LEU A 68 -17.53 4.79 13.69
N SER A 69 -16.64 3.85 13.37
CA SER A 69 -16.75 2.47 13.80
C SER A 69 -16.61 2.31 15.32
N ASP A 70 -15.91 3.22 16.01
CA ASP A 70 -15.84 3.26 17.48
C ASP A 70 -17.19 3.58 18.13
N LYS A 71 -18.04 4.33 17.44
CA LYS A 71 -19.37 4.77 17.94
C LYS A 71 -20.52 3.87 17.48
N THR A 72 -20.28 3.03 16.49
CA THR A 72 -21.31 2.17 15.89
C THR A 72 -21.37 0.83 16.61
N TRP A 73 -22.60 0.41 17.00
CA TRP A 73 -22.87 -0.92 17.51
C TRP A 73 -24.05 -1.52 16.77
N THR A 74 -23.80 -2.60 16.05
CA THR A 74 -24.85 -3.34 15.35
C THR A 74 -24.91 -4.78 15.84
N ARG A 75 -25.92 -5.53 15.40
CA ARG A 75 -26.03 -6.97 15.68
C ARG A 75 -24.84 -7.80 15.14
N PHE A 76 -24.10 -7.27 14.19
CA PHE A 76 -22.93 -7.92 13.60
C PHE A 76 -21.62 -7.50 14.26
N GLY A 77 -21.63 -6.52 15.13
CA GLY A 77 -20.48 -5.90 15.74
C GLY A 77 -20.33 -4.42 15.36
N ARG A 78 -19.20 -3.84 15.66
CA ARG A 78 -18.92 -2.42 15.38
C ARG A 78 -17.99 -2.22 14.17
N ARG A 79 -17.08 -3.15 13.88
CA ARG A 79 -16.10 -3.08 12.78
C ARG A 79 -16.60 -3.76 11.51
N ILE A 80 -17.28 -4.90 11.67
CA ILE A 80 -17.75 -5.75 10.57
C ILE A 80 -18.62 -4.99 9.54
N PRO A 81 -19.57 -4.12 9.91
CA PRO A 81 -20.39 -3.41 8.93
C PRO A 81 -19.56 -2.54 7.97
N TYR A 82 -18.55 -1.83 8.48
CA TYR A 82 -17.68 -0.98 7.66
C TYR A 82 -16.80 -1.81 6.72
N LEU A 83 -16.27 -2.91 7.22
CA LEU A 83 -15.51 -3.86 6.45
C LEU A 83 -16.33 -4.44 5.30
N PHE A 84 -17.56 -4.85 5.56
CA PHE A 84 -18.44 -5.44 4.55
C PHE A 84 -18.88 -4.42 3.50
N VAL A 85 -19.33 -3.23 3.91
CA VAL A 85 -19.76 -2.16 2.99
C VAL A 85 -18.58 -1.68 2.15
N GLY A 86 -17.40 -1.49 2.75
CA GLY A 86 -16.18 -1.12 2.02
C GLY A 86 -15.82 -2.15 0.96
N ALA A 87 -15.82 -3.44 1.31
CA ALA A 87 -15.53 -4.50 0.34
C ALA A 87 -16.58 -4.59 -0.77
N LEU A 88 -17.86 -4.44 -0.46
CA LEU A 88 -18.93 -4.45 -1.46
C LEU A 88 -18.78 -3.31 -2.49
N LEU A 89 -18.52 -2.10 -2.00
CA LEU A 89 -18.26 -0.95 -2.87
C LEU A 89 -16.99 -1.16 -3.71
N ALA A 90 -15.91 -1.68 -3.11
CA ALA A 90 -14.67 -1.97 -3.82
C ALA A 90 -14.90 -2.99 -4.96
N VAL A 91 -15.68 -4.04 -4.74
CA VAL A 91 -16.03 -5.04 -5.77
C VAL A 91 -16.71 -4.39 -6.97
N ILE A 92 -17.71 -3.51 -6.72
CA ILE A 92 -18.41 -2.79 -7.80
C ILE A 92 -17.42 -1.96 -8.61
N VAL A 93 -16.57 -1.20 -7.92
CA VAL A 93 -15.62 -0.30 -8.58
C VAL A 93 -14.52 -1.07 -9.31
N MET A 94 -14.05 -2.19 -8.75
CA MET A 94 -13.09 -3.08 -9.42
C MET A 94 -13.63 -3.63 -10.74
N CYS A 95 -14.95 -3.84 -10.85
CA CYS A 95 -15.58 -4.24 -12.10
C CYS A 95 -15.73 -3.08 -13.09
N LEU A 96 -15.85 -1.85 -12.63
CA LEU A 96 -16.06 -0.67 -13.49
C LEU A 96 -14.74 -0.07 -14.01
N LEU A 97 -13.74 0.06 -13.15
CA LEU A 97 -12.51 0.79 -13.42
C LEU A 97 -11.75 0.29 -14.67
N PRO A 98 -11.46 -1.02 -14.85
CA PRO A 98 -10.73 -1.47 -16.03
C PRO A 98 -11.53 -1.36 -17.32
N ASN A 99 -12.84 -1.14 -17.24
CA ASN A 99 -13.72 -0.98 -18.41
C ASN A 99 -13.90 0.49 -18.84
N ALA A 100 -13.25 1.44 -18.19
CA ALA A 100 -13.41 2.87 -18.48
C ALA A 100 -13.24 3.23 -19.96
N GLY A 101 -12.30 2.60 -20.66
CA GLY A 101 -12.07 2.79 -22.10
C GLY A 101 -13.09 2.09 -23.02
N SER A 102 -13.95 1.22 -22.49
CA SER A 102 -14.88 0.39 -23.27
C SER A 102 -16.29 0.95 -23.36
N PHE A 103 -16.61 2.03 -22.63
CA PHE A 103 -17.97 2.59 -22.57
C PHE A 103 -18.32 3.55 -23.71
N GLY A 104 -17.49 3.63 -24.77
CA GLY A 104 -17.74 4.54 -25.90
C GLY A 104 -17.59 6.03 -25.56
N MET A 105 -16.94 6.35 -24.46
CA MET A 105 -16.66 7.72 -24.02
C MET A 105 -15.47 8.31 -24.79
N THR A 106 -15.40 9.63 -24.87
CA THR A 106 -14.17 10.31 -25.30
C THR A 106 -13.03 10.01 -24.32
N VAL A 107 -11.77 10.11 -24.77
CA VAL A 107 -10.59 9.89 -23.92
C VAL A 107 -10.66 10.69 -22.63
N SER A 108 -10.98 11.99 -22.73
CA SER A 108 -11.09 12.86 -21.55
C SER A 108 -12.18 12.39 -20.57
N MET A 109 -13.35 11.98 -21.08
CA MET A 109 -14.43 11.45 -20.24
C MET A 109 -14.06 10.10 -19.61
N ALA A 110 -13.37 9.22 -20.34
CA ALA A 110 -12.89 7.94 -19.84
C ALA A 110 -11.83 8.12 -18.73
N LEU A 111 -10.94 9.11 -18.87
CA LEU A 111 -9.94 9.45 -17.83
C LEU A 111 -10.61 10.03 -16.58
N ILE A 112 -11.59 10.93 -16.73
CA ILE A 112 -12.35 11.49 -15.59
C ILE A 112 -13.14 10.37 -14.89
N PHE A 113 -13.80 9.49 -15.64
CA PHE A 113 -14.49 8.33 -15.08
C PHE A 113 -13.53 7.43 -14.32
N GLY A 114 -12.37 7.10 -14.90
CA GLY A 114 -11.33 6.30 -14.26
C GLY A 114 -10.81 6.95 -12.98
N LEU A 115 -10.63 8.29 -12.98
CA LEU A 115 -10.18 9.04 -11.80
C LEU A 115 -11.21 8.97 -10.65
N VAL A 116 -12.49 9.17 -10.96
CA VAL A 116 -13.58 9.03 -9.99
C VAL A 116 -13.67 7.60 -9.48
N ALA A 117 -13.57 6.60 -10.38
CA ALA A 117 -13.55 5.19 -10.00
C ALA A 117 -12.35 4.86 -9.10
N LEU A 118 -11.15 5.37 -9.40
CA LEU A 118 -9.96 5.20 -8.56
C LEU A 118 -10.17 5.80 -7.16
N MET A 119 -10.71 7.01 -7.07
CA MET A 119 -11.03 7.66 -5.80
C MET A 119 -12.01 6.82 -4.97
N LEU A 120 -13.06 6.29 -5.60
CA LEU A 120 -14.04 5.42 -4.93
C LEU A 120 -13.42 4.08 -4.53
N LEU A 121 -12.52 3.51 -5.34
CA LEU A 121 -11.80 2.28 -5.02
C LEU A 121 -10.93 2.48 -3.77
N ASP A 122 -10.12 3.55 -3.75
CA ASP A 122 -9.27 3.85 -2.59
C ASP A 122 -10.08 4.11 -1.33
N THR A 123 -11.17 4.88 -1.44
CA THR A 123 -12.11 5.09 -0.33
C THR A 123 -12.63 3.78 0.21
N SER A 124 -13.09 2.91 -0.68
CA SER A 124 -13.72 1.62 -0.33
C SER A 124 -12.72 0.65 0.28
N LEU A 125 -11.51 0.54 -0.30
CA LEU A 125 -10.45 -0.33 0.21
C LEU A 125 -9.95 0.16 1.58
N ASN A 126 -9.75 1.47 1.77
CA ASN A 126 -9.36 2.03 3.06
C ASN A 126 -10.46 1.82 4.12
N MET A 127 -11.74 1.93 3.73
CA MET A 127 -12.88 1.64 4.61
C MET A 127 -12.93 0.17 5.02
N ALA A 128 -12.58 -0.77 4.13
CA ALA A 128 -12.49 -2.19 4.44
C ALA A 128 -11.25 -2.54 5.27
N MET A 129 -10.09 -1.93 4.95
CA MET A 129 -8.80 -2.26 5.56
C MET A 129 -8.69 -1.82 7.03
N GLN A 130 -9.24 -0.65 7.37
CA GLN A 130 -9.11 -0.09 8.72
C GLN A 130 -9.68 -1.01 9.81
N PRO A 131 -10.89 -1.60 9.65
CA PRO A 131 -11.41 -2.58 10.60
C PRO A 131 -10.49 -3.77 10.84
N PHE A 132 -9.83 -4.32 9.80
CA PHE A 132 -8.89 -5.43 9.98
C PHE A 132 -7.73 -5.09 10.90
N LYS A 133 -7.14 -3.90 10.74
CA LYS A 133 -6.05 -3.43 11.60
C LYS A 133 -6.50 -3.28 13.05
N MET A 134 -7.74 -2.83 13.27
CA MET A 134 -8.28 -2.56 14.60
C MET A 134 -8.78 -3.82 15.31
N MET A 135 -9.38 -4.79 14.59
CA MET A 135 -9.93 -6.01 15.18
C MET A 135 -8.89 -6.85 15.93
N VAL A 136 -7.66 -6.91 15.43
CA VAL A 136 -6.57 -7.60 16.15
C VAL A 136 -6.32 -6.96 17.50
N GLY A 137 -6.27 -5.62 17.57
CA GLY A 137 -6.13 -4.88 18.82
C GLY A 137 -7.31 -5.07 19.77
N ASP A 138 -8.54 -5.05 19.22
CA ASP A 138 -9.78 -5.14 19.98
C ASP A 138 -10.02 -6.54 20.58
N MET A 139 -9.70 -7.60 19.83
CA MET A 139 -10.14 -8.97 20.13
C MET A 139 -9.03 -9.87 20.69
N VAL A 140 -7.77 -9.62 20.37
CA VAL A 140 -6.65 -10.51 20.73
C VAL A 140 -6.00 -10.04 22.02
N ASN A 141 -5.62 -10.99 22.90
CA ASN A 141 -4.86 -10.69 24.11
C ASN A 141 -3.40 -10.33 23.79
N GLU A 142 -2.71 -9.66 24.72
CA GLU A 142 -1.35 -9.16 24.50
C GLU A 142 -0.35 -10.29 24.15
N GLU A 143 -0.50 -11.47 24.75
CA GLU A 143 0.41 -12.61 24.54
C GLU A 143 0.30 -13.18 23.12
N GLN A 144 -0.88 -13.10 22.49
CA GLN A 144 -1.15 -13.63 21.15
C GLN A 144 -1.08 -12.57 20.04
N LYS A 145 -0.97 -11.28 20.36
CA LYS A 145 -0.93 -10.20 19.35
C LYS A 145 0.17 -10.39 18.32
N GLY A 146 1.37 -10.78 18.76
CA GLY A 146 2.48 -11.06 17.84
C GLY A 146 2.14 -12.13 16.81
N LYS A 147 1.52 -13.24 17.27
CA LYS A 147 1.05 -14.33 16.38
C LYS A 147 -0.07 -13.86 15.44
N ALA A 148 -1.02 -13.07 15.93
CA ALA A 148 -2.11 -12.56 15.14
C ALA A 148 -1.61 -11.62 14.02
N TYR A 149 -0.70 -10.69 14.34
CA TYR A 149 -0.09 -9.81 13.33
C TYR A 149 0.81 -10.56 12.35
N SER A 150 1.47 -11.65 12.77
CA SER A 150 2.23 -12.49 11.85
C SER A 150 1.32 -13.19 10.83
N ILE A 151 0.18 -13.73 11.27
CA ILE A 151 -0.84 -14.32 10.39
C ILE A 151 -1.39 -13.25 9.43
N GLN A 152 -1.70 -12.06 9.93
CA GLN A 152 -2.20 -10.95 9.12
C GLN A 152 -1.17 -10.52 8.06
N SER A 153 0.11 -10.41 8.44
CA SER A 153 1.19 -10.09 7.52
C SER A 153 1.38 -11.17 6.44
N PHE A 154 1.31 -12.44 6.83
CA PHE A 154 1.36 -13.55 5.87
C PHE A 154 0.24 -13.45 4.83
N LEU A 155 -1.01 -13.29 5.28
CA LEU A 155 -2.17 -13.17 4.40
C LEU A 155 -2.09 -11.92 3.50
N CYS A 156 -1.59 -10.81 4.05
CA CYS A 156 -1.34 -9.58 3.31
C CYS A 156 -0.36 -9.82 2.14
N ASN A 157 0.81 -10.40 2.42
CA ASN A 157 1.82 -10.65 1.39
C ASN A 157 1.36 -11.70 0.38
N ALA A 158 0.70 -12.76 0.83
CA ALA A 158 0.15 -13.78 -0.06
C ALA A 158 -0.90 -13.19 -1.02
N GLY A 159 -1.79 -12.33 -0.52
CA GLY A 159 -2.76 -11.61 -1.34
C GLY A 159 -2.09 -10.68 -2.36
N SER A 160 -1.05 -9.96 -1.94
CA SER A 160 -0.30 -9.09 -2.84
C SER A 160 0.38 -9.86 -3.97
N VAL A 161 1.04 -10.96 -3.66
CA VAL A 161 1.69 -11.84 -4.68
C VAL A 161 0.65 -12.35 -5.67
N MET A 162 -0.50 -12.84 -5.19
CA MET A 162 -1.58 -13.31 -6.06
C MET A 162 -2.10 -12.21 -6.98
N GLY A 163 -2.38 -11.02 -6.44
CA GLY A 163 -2.87 -9.89 -7.22
C GLY A 163 -1.88 -9.43 -8.30
N PHE A 164 -0.59 -9.39 -8.00
CA PHE A 164 0.45 -9.04 -8.95
C PHE A 164 0.57 -10.06 -10.09
N LEU A 165 0.37 -11.34 -9.81
CA LEU A 165 0.53 -12.40 -10.81
C LEU A 165 -0.70 -12.60 -11.71
N PHE A 166 -1.89 -12.11 -11.34
CA PHE A 166 -3.12 -12.41 -12.09
C PHE A 166 -3.05 -12.06 -13.57
N PRO A 167 -2.63 -10.85 -14.02
CA PRO A 167 -2.58 -10.57 -15.47
C PRO A 167 -1.64 -11.50 -16.23
N PHE A 168 -0.51 -11.88 -15.62
CA PHE A 168 0.43 -12.84 -16.19
C PHE A 168 -0.20 -14.24 -16.28
N ILE A 169 -0.82 -14.73 -15.21
CA ILE A 169 -1.48 -16.04 -15.16
C ILE A 169 -2.59 -16.13 -16.21
N PHE A 170 -3.44 -15.08 -16.30
CA PHE A 170 -4.53 -15.07 -17.28
C PHE A 170 -4.01 -15.10 -18.72
N THR A 171 -2.94 -14.36 -19.00
CA THR A 171 -2.29 -14.42 -20.32
C THR A 171 -1.70 -15.81 -20.60
N TRP A 172 -1.06 -16.42 -19.60
CA TRP A 172 -0.45 -17.75 -19.73
C TRP A 172 -1.49 -18.85 -19.99
N ILE A 173 -2.69 -18.77 -19.45
CA ILE A 173 -3.80 -19.70 -19.72
C ILE A 173 -4.59 -19.34 -21.00
N GLY A 174 -4.13 -18.37 -21.78
CA GLY A 174 -4.68 -18.05 -23.09
C GLY A 174 -5.70 -16.91 -23.15
N VAL A 175 -5.89 -16.14 -22.09
CA VAL A 175 -6.72 -14.91 -22.13
C VAL A 175 -5.99 -13.84 -22.95
N LYS A 176 -6.73 -13.17 -23.84
CA LYS A 176 -6.18 -12.14 -24.72
C LYS A 176 -5.50 -11.01 -23.95
N ASN A 177 -4.26 -10.69 -24.36
CA ASN A 177 -3.45 -9.63 -23.78
C ASN A 177 -3.35 -8.39 -24.69
N VAL A 178 -4.07 -8.38 -25.79
CA VAL A 178 -4.13 -7.26 -26.75
C VAL A 178 -5.57 -6.85 -26.92
N ALA A 179 -5.81 -5.56 -26.99
CA ALA A 179 -7.12 -4.95 -27.19
C ALA A 179 -7.05 -3.80 -28.20
N PRO A 180 -8.17 -3.34 -28.74
CA PRO A 180 -8.22 -2.11 -29.55
C PRO A 180 -7.64 -0.91 -28.78
N LYS A 181 -7.14 0.08 -29.52
CA LYS A 181 -6.58 1.30 -28.93
C LYS A 181 -7.58 1.97 -27.98
N GLY A 182 -7.12 2.33 -26.80
CA GLY A 182 -7.94 2.93 -25.75
C GLY A 182 -8.70 1.93 -24.85
N VAL A 183 -8.62 0.63 -25.14
CA VAL A 183 -9.31 -0.43 -24.39
C VAL A 183 -8.28 -1.27 -23.61
N VAL A 184 -8.57 -1.52 -22.34
CA VAL A 184 -7.73 -2.36 -21.50
C VAL A 184 -7.86 -3.84 -21.92
N PRO A 185 -6.76 -4.61 -22.01
CA PRO A 185 -6.81 -6.02 -22.41
C PRO A 185 -7.62 -6.90 -21.45
N ASP A 186 -8.25 -7.94 -22.01
CA ASP A 186 -9.06 -8.90 -21.25
C ASP A 186 -8.31 -9.55 -20.08
N SER A 187 -6.99 -9.79 -20.22
CA SER A 187 -6.16 -10.34 -19.15
C SER A 187 -6.18 -9.49 -17.88
N VAL A 188 -6.23 -8.16 -18.01
CA VAL A 188 -6.35 -7.23 -16.87
C VAL A 188 -7.78 -7.17 -16.37
N ILE A 189 -8.76 -7.05 -17.27
CA ILE A 189 -10.19 -6.99 -16.91
C ILE A 189 -10.57 -8.22 -16.08
N TRP A 190 -10.22 -9.41 -16.54
CA TRP A 190 -10.47 -10.67 -15.81
C TRP A 190 -9.71 -10.72 -14.48
N SER A 191 -8.50 -10.16 -14.42
CA SER A 191 -7.75 -10.06 -13.15
C SER A 191 -8.51 -9.26 -12.10
N PHE A 192 -9.09 -8.14 -12.50
CA PHE A 192 -9.92 -7.31 -11.60
C PHE A 192 -11.23 -8.03 -11.22
N TYR A 193 -11.90 -8.72 -12.15
CA TYR A 193 -13.13 -9.46 -11.86
C TYR A 193 -12.91 -10.62 -10.88
N VAL A 194 -11.87 -11.44 -11.12
CA VAL A 194 -11.53 -12.54 -10.22
C VAL A 194 -11.00 -12.03 -8.90
N GLY A 195 -10.20 -10.95 -8.89
CA GLY A 195 -9.78 -10.28 -7.68
C GLY A 195 -10.95 -9.76 -6.85
N ALA A 196 -11.96 -9.16 -7.50
CA ALA A 196 -13.19 -8.70 -6.86
C ALA A 196 -14.01 -9.87 -6.28
N LEU A 197 -14.12 -10.97 -7.03
CA LEU A 197 -14.81 -12.19 -6.55
C LEU A 197 -14.10 -12.77 -5.31
N ILE A 198 -12.78 -12.86 -5.32
CA ILE A 198 -12.02 -13.36 -4.17
C ILE A 198 -12.15 -12.40 -2.99
N LEU A 199 -12.09 -11.08 -3.22
CA LEU A 199 -12.29 -10.09 -2.17
C LEU A 199 -13.61 -10.30 -1.44
N ILE A 200 -14.72 -10.39 -2.18
CA ILE A 200 -16.03 -10.53 -1.53
C ILE A 200 -16.18 -11.88 -0.82
N ILE A 201 -15.69 -12.98 -1.42
CA ILE A 201 -15.71 -14.31 -0.77
C ILE A 201 -14.91 -14.27 0.54
N CYS A 202 -13.70 -13.73 0.54
CA CYS A 202 -12.85 -13.65 1.73
C CYS A 202 -13.48 -12.77 2.82
N VAL A 203 -14.09 -11.65 2.45
CA VAL A 203 -14.74 -10.74 3.40
C VAL A 203 -16.03 -11.38 3.95
N VAL A 204 -16.87 -11.97 3.11
CA VAL A 204 -18.08 -12.71 3.57
C VAL A 204 -17.69 -13.83 4.51
N TYR A 205 -16.67 -14.62 4.18
CA TYR A 205 -16.16 -15.67 5.05
C TYR A 205 -15.75 -15.10 6.43
N THR A 206 -14.96 -14.04 6.45
CA THR A 206 -14.56 -13.40 7.71
C THR A 206 -15.76 -12.88 8.50
N THR A 207 -16.70 -12.20 7.85
CA THR A 207 -17.88 -11.63 8.52
C THR A 207 -18.81 -12.71 9.09
N MET A 208 -18.85 -13.90 8.49
CA MET A 208 -19.61 -15.05 8.99
C MET A 208 -18.93 -15.77 10.15
N LYS A 209 -17.60 -15.83 10.16
CA LYS A 209 -16.81 -16.60 11.15
C LYS A 209 -16.36 -15.78 12.35
N VAL A 210 -16.22 -14.47 12.20
CA VAL A 210 -15.79 -13.57 13.27
C VAL A 210 -17.01 -12.99 13.97
N ARG A 211 -17.05 -13.12 15.29
CA ARG A 211 -18.03 -12.44 16.15
C ARG A 211 -17.26 -11.51 17.07
N GLU A 212 -17.49 -10.22 16.92
CA GLU A 212 -16.94 -9.20 17.80
C GLU A 212 -17.54 -9.34 19.21
N TRP A 213 -16.78 -8.89 20.21
CA TRP A 213 -17.26 -8.87 21.59
C TRP A 213 -18.50 -7.98 21.73
N PRO A 214 -19.55 -8.44 22.45
CA PRO A 214 -20.67 -7.58 22.79
C PRO A 214 -20.23 -6.34 23.57
N PRO A 215 -20.99 -5.22 23.54
CA PRO A 215 -20.58 -3.96 24.18
C PRO A 215 -20.12 -4.08 25.62
N LYS A 216 -20.79 -4.91 26.43
CA LYS A 216 -20.46 -5.14 27.84
C LYS A 216 -19.12 -5.84 27.99
N GLU A 217 -18.92 -6.95 27.28
CA GLU A 217 -17.66 -7.70 27.31
C GLU A 217 -16.49 -6.89 26.73
N TYR A 218 -16.75 -6.14 25.65
CA TYR A 218 -15.76 -5.25 25.07
C TYR A 218 -15.27 -4.20 26.08
N ALA A 219 -16.19 -3.57 26.84
CA ALA A 219 -15.86 -2.60 27.87
C ALA A 219 -15.05 -3.23 29.02
N GLU A 220 -15.41 -4.44 29.47
CA GLU A 220 -14.67 -5.19 30.49
C GLU A 220 -13.23 -5.53 30.06
N TYR A 221 -13.06 -5.99 28.80
CA TYR A 221 -11.76 -6.39 28.27
C TYR A 221 -10.83 -5.22 27.93
N ASN A 222 -11.39 -4.08 27.53
CA ASN A 222 -10.60 -2.91 27.11
C ASN A 222 -10.55 -1.78 28.14
N GLY A 223 -11.11 -2.00 29.37
CA GLY A 223 -11.00 -1.08 30.49
C GLY A 223 -11.81 0.22 30.32
N ILE A 224 -12.84 0.25 29.46
CA ILE A 224 -13.65 1.43 29.15
C ILE A 224 -14.85 1.54 30.12
N ALA A 225 -14.99 0.60 31.04
CA ALA A 225 -16.04 0.61 32.04
C ALA A 225 -15.76 1.73 33.06
N GLY A 226 -16.32 2.92 32.83
CA GLY A 226 -16.25 4.08 33.73
C GLY A 226 -15.63 5.35 33.19
N GLU A 227 -14.99 5.32 32.06
CA GLU A 227 -14.49 6.52 31.41
C GLU A 227 -15.42 6.95 30.26
N SER A 228 -16.46 7.71 30.59
CA SER A 228 -16.93 8.83 29.78
C SER A 228 -15.84 9.93 29.80
N GLY A 229 -14.58 9.51 29.70
CA GLY A 229 -13.44 10.38 29.63
C GLY A 229 -13.45 11.04 28.27
N GLU A 230 -13.72 12.34 28.26
CA GLU A 230 -13.34 13.25 27.20
C GLU A 230 -12.00 12.78 26.62
N ARG A 231 -12.03 12.16 25.44
CA ARG A 231 -10.85 12.14 24.59
C ARG A 231 -10.56 13.61 24.35
N SER A 232 -9.72 14.19 25.21
CA SER A 232 -9.17 15.51 25.04
C SER A 232 -8.84 15.62 23.56
N SER A 233 -9.50 16.55 22.88
CA SER A 233 -9.21 16.82 21.48
C SER A 233 -7.76 17.30 21.49
N ALA A 234 -6.85 16.36 21.27
CA ALA A 234 -5.43 16.66 21.27
C ALA A 234 -5.23 17.71 20.16
N ASN A 235 -4.82 18.91 20.56
CA ASN A 235 -4.52 19.94 19.60
C ASN A 235 -3.34 19.46 18.73
N TRP A 236 -3.64 19.03 17.52
CA TRP A 236 -2.68 18.45 16.58
C TRP A 236 -1.48 19.34 16.35
N LEU A 237 -1.70 20.65 16.29
CA LEU A 237 -0.62 21.64 16.12
C LEU A 237 0.30 21.67 17.35
N ALA A 238 -0.27 21.61 18.54
CA ALA A 238 0.51 21.57 19.78
C ALA A 238 1.32 20.26 19.91
N LEU A 239 0.76 19.12 19.47
CA LEU A 239 1.49 17.85 19.43
C LEU A 239 2.65 17.91 18.44
N LEU A 240 2.45 18.47 17.23
CA LEU A 240 3.52 18.63 16.24
C LEU A 240 4.66 19.51 16.79
N MET A 241 4.35 20.64 17.41
CA MET A 241 5.37 21.53 17.99
C MET A 241 6.15 20.87 19.14
N ARG A 242 5.53 19.95 19.88
CA ARG A 242 6.16 19.22 21.00
C ARG A 242 6.81 17.91 20.58
N ALA A 243 6.69 17.52 19.31
CA ALA A 243 7.24 16.26 18.83
C ALA A 243 8.78 16.21 19.00
N PRO A 244 9.34 15.05 19.42
CA PRO A 244 10.78 14.92 19.60
C PRO A 244 11.53 15.09 18.28
N LYS A 245 12.76 15.60 18.32
CA LYS A 245 13.60 15.84 17.12
C LYS A 245 13.74 14.58 16.26
N ASN A 246 13.82 13.40 16.86
CA ASN A 246 13.91 12.15 16.11
C ASN A 246 12.62 11.81 15.36
N PHE A 247 11.44 12.23 15.83
CA PHE A 247 10.20 12.11 15.07
C PHE A 247 10.32 12.80 13.70
N TRP A 248 10.78 14.05 13.68
CA TRP A 248 10.96 14.82 12.46
C TRP A 248 12.07 14.26 11.55
N ARG A 249 13.15 13.75 12.13
CA ARG A 249 14.25 13.13 11.36
C ARG A 249 13.82 11.85 10.66
N VAL A 250 13.06 11.00 11.36
CA VAL A 250 12.49 9.79 10.74
C VAL A 250 11.46 10.16 9.68
N SER A 251 10.62 11.17 9.93
CA SER A 251 9.66 11.69 8.95
C SER A 251 10.36 12.22 7.69
N LEU A 252 11.52 12.85 7.83
CA LEU A 252 12.32 13.31 6.69
C LEU A 252 12.84 12.15 5.85
N VAL A 253 13.32 11.07 6.46
CA VAL A 253 13.72 9.85 5.74
C VAL A 253 12.51 9.28 4.98
N GLN A 254 11.37 9.18 5.64
CA GLN A 254 10.13 8.70 5.02
C GLN A 254 9.69 9.56 3.85
N PHE A 255 9.90 10.88 3.93
CA PHE A 255 9.59 11.79 2.82
C PHE A 255 10.25 11.34 1.52
N PHE A 256 11.57 11.13 1.53
CA PHE A 256 12.31 10.73 0.34
C PHE A 256 11.96 9.31 -0.12
N CYS A 257 11.78 8.39 0.83
CA CYS A 257 11.47 7.00 0.50
C CYS A 257 10.08 6.86 -0.16
N TRP A 258 9.04 7.49 0.40
CA TRP A 258 7.69 7.39 -0.17
C TRP A 258 7.54 8.17 -1.48
N ALA A 259 8.28 9.26 -1.66
CA ALA A 259 8.34 9.97 -2.94
C ALA A 259 8.98 9.08 -4.03
N ALA A 260 10.05 8.36 -3.70
CA ALA A 260 10.69 7.43 -4.64
C ALA A 260 9.75 6.28 -5.04
N LEU A 261 9.05 5.68 -4.08
CA LEU A 261 8.10 4.61 -4.37
C LEU A 261 6.89 5.08 -5.18
N LEU A 262 6.44 6.31 -4.99
CA LEU A 262 5.39 6.86 -5.84
C LEU A 262 5.84 6.88 -7.32
N TYR A 263 7.06 7.32 -7.61
CA TYR A 263 7.58 7.30 -8.96
C TYR A 263 7.74 5.88 -9.52
N MET A 264 8.04 4.90 -8.66
CA MET A 264 7.98 3.51 -9.07
C MET A 264 6.57 3.14 -9.56
N TRP A 265 5.54 3.36 -8.76
CA TRP A 265 4.17 3.00 -9.15
C TRP A 265 3.67 3.78 -10.37
N SER A 266 4.12 5.02 -10.54
CA SER A 266 3.72 5.85 -11.67
C SER A 266 4.39 5.40 -12.98
N TYR A 267 5.65 5.03 -12.96
CA TYR A 267 6.47 4.97 -14.18
C TYR A 267 7.17 3.62 -14.44
N VAL A 268 7.22 2.69 -13.48
CA VAL A 268 8.04 1.48 -13.63
C VAL A 268 7.58 0.56 -14.77
N VAL A 269 6.27 0.49 -15.05
CA VAL A 269 5.77 -0.33 -16.18
C VAL A 269 6.33 0.19 -17.50
N GLY A 270 6.24 1.51 -17.72
CA GLY A 270 6.84 2.12 -18.89
C GLY A 270 8.36 2.03 -18.92
N ALA A 271 9.03 2.22 -17.77
CA ALA A 271 10.48 2.09 -17.68
C ALA A 271 10.97 0.69 -18.09
N VAL A 272 10.29 -0.37 -17.63
CA VAL A 272 10.59 -1.75 -18.02
C VAL A 272 10.25 -1.99 -19.50
N SER A 273 9.15 -1.42 -19.99
CA SER A 273 8.75 -1.53 -21.39
C SER A 273 9.75 -0.83 -22.33
N GLU A 274 10.14 0.40 -22.01
CA GLU A 274 11.16 1.16 -22.75
C GLU A 274 12.50 0.42 -22.78
N THR A 275 12.90 -0.14 -21.63
CA THR A 275 14.24 -0.74 -21.47
C THR A 275 14.36 -2.12 -22.12
N VAL A 276 13.34 -2.98 -21.98
CA VAL A 276 13.43 -4.39 -22.40
C VAL A 276 12.76 -4.59 -23.77
N TRP A 277 11.62 -3.94 -24.03
CA TRP A 277 10.84 -4.12 -25.26
C TRP A 277 10.95 -2.94 -26.23
N ASN A 278 11.71 -1.90 -25.88
CA ASN A 278 11.95 -0.70 -26.72
C ASN A 278 10.64 -0.06 -27.22
N THR A 279 9.61 -0.02 -26.37
CA THR A 279 8.31 0.60 -26.69
C THR A 279 7.73 1.34 -25.51
N ASP A 280 7.10 2.45 -25.78
CA ASP A 280 6.30 3.26 -24.86
C ASP A 280 4.81 3.27 -25.24
N ASP A 281 4.45 2.67 -26.40
CA ASP A 281 3.07 2.65 -26.90
C ASP A 281 2.25 1.56 -26.20
N PRO A 282 1.28 1.92 -25.36
CA PRO A 282 0.42 0.99 -24.63
C PRO A 282 -0.52 0.18 -25.54
N GLY A 283 -0.68 0.57 -26.81
CA GLY A 283 -1.45 -0.18 -27.80
C GLY A 283 -0.74 -1.39 -28.36
N THR A 284 0.55 -1.58 -28.06
CA THR A 284 1.36 -2.69 -28.57
C THR A 284 1.30 -3.94 -27.68
N GLU A 285 1.40 -5.12 -28.30
CA GLU A 285 1.51 -6.38 -27.55
C GLU A 285 2.77 -6.40 -26.66
N ALA A 286 3.86 -5.80 -27.12
CA ALA A 286 5.11 -5.70 -26.40
C ALA A 286 4.93 -4.94 -25.07
N TYR A 287 4.25 -3.79 -25.08
CA TYR A 287 3.94 -3.05 -23.85
C TYR A 287 3.07 -3.86 -22.89
N GLN A 288 2.04 -4.53 -23.41
CA GLN A 288 1.15 -5.34 -22.55
C GLN A 288 1.88 -6.57 -21.97
N THR A 289 2.86 -7.11 -22.70
CA THR A 289 3.75 -8.17 -22.18
C THR A 289 4.67 -7.61 -21.09
N ALA A 290 5.26 -6.44 -21.31
CA ALA A 290 6.09 -5.75 -20.31
C ALA A 290 5.30 -5.48 -19.01
N ARG A 291 4.06 -5.02 -19.14
CA ARG A 291 3.18 -4.80 -17.98
C ARG A 291 2.93 -6.10 -17.21
N ASN A 292 2.59 -7.19 -17.87
CA ASN A 292 2.37 -8.47 -17.21
C ASN A 292 3.64 -8.99 -16.54
N TRP A 293 4.79 -8.80 -17.18
CA TRP A 293 6.08 -9.15 -16.60
C TRP A 293 6.41 -8.28 -15.38
N THR A 294 6.10 -7.00 -15.44
CA THR A 294 6.26 -6.11 -14.27
C THR A 294 5.42 -6.58 -13.09
N GLY A 295 4.24 -7.17 -13.30
CA GLY A 295 3.47 -7.84 -12.24
C GLY A 295 4.25 -9.00 -11.60
N VAL A 296 4.94 -9.82 -12.40
CA VAL A 296 5.82 -10.89 -11.88
C VAL A 296 6.97 -10.29 -11.06
N LEU A 297 7.57 -9.20 -11.54
CA LEU A 297 8.64 -8.49 -10.83
C LEU A 297 8.16 -7.92 -9.49
N TYR A 298 6.95 -7.37 -9.41
CA TYR A 298 6.34 -6.94 -8.13
C TYR A 298 6.11 -8.12 -7.17
N ALA A 299 5.70 -9.29 -7.68
CA ALA A 299 5.58 -10.49 -6.85
C ALA A 299 6.95 -10.92 -6.27
N ILE A 300 8.00 -10.87 -7.10
CA ILE A 300 9.38 -11.15 -6.66
C ILE A 300 9.84 -10.13 -5.62
N GLN A 301 9.55 -8.84 -5.82
CA GLN A 301 9.80 -7.79 -4.84
C GLN A 301 9.12 -8.09 -3.49
N ALA A 302 7.85 -8.47 -3.52
CA ALA A 302 7.11 -8.82 -2.30
C ALA A 302 7.73 -10.02 -1.56
N LEU A 303 8.12 -11.07 -2.29
CA LEU A 303 8.81 -12.22 -1.71
C LEU A 303 10.18 -11.84 -1.14
N SER A 304 10.97 -11.06 -1.86
CA SER A 304 12.27 -10.55 -1.39
C SER A 304 12.12 -9.73 -0.12
N SER A 305 11.07 -8.91 -0.02
CA SER A 305 10.82 -8.11 1.18
C SER A 305 10.56 -8.98 2.42
N VAL A 306 9.83 -10.08 2.27
CA VAL A 306 9.59 -11.03 3.36
C VAL A 306 10.91 -11.65 3.84
N VAL A 307 11.74 -12.09 2.90
CA VAL A 307 13.07 -12.67 3.24
C VAL A 307 13.93 -11.62 3.94
N TRP A 308 14.02 -10.39 3.38
CA TRP A 308 14.84 -9.32 3.95
C TRP A 308 14.36 -8.89 5.34
N ALA A 309 13.05 -8.87 5.59
CA ALA A 309 12.49 -8.57 6.91
C ALA A 309 13.00 -9.51 8.01
N THR A 310 13.34 -10.78 7.69
CA THR A 310 13.94 -11.72 8.64
C THR A 310 15.43 -11.44 8.92
N LEU A 311 16.09 -10.70 8.03
CA LEU A 311 17.50 -10.32 8.15
C LEU A 311 17.69 -9.00 8.92
N ILE A 312 16.74 -8.07 8.82
CA ILE A 312 16.82 -6.76 9.50
C ILE A 312 17.17 -6.87 11.00
N PRO A 313 16.54 -7.78 11.80
CA PRO A 313 16.88 -7.91 13.23
C PRO A 313 18.30 -8.43 13.52
N ARG A 314 18.99 -8.98 12.52
CA ARG A 314 20.38 -9.48 12.68
C ARG A 314 21.43 -8.38 12.64
N PHE A 315 21.06 -7.17 12.18
CA PHE A 315 21.95 -6.02 12.25
C PHE A 315 22.08 -5.54 13.69
N SER A 316 23.29 -5.24 14.12
CA SER A 316 23.57 -4.69 15.44
C SER A 316 22.99 -3.30 15.68
N ASN A 317 22.74 -2.55 14.64
CA ASN A 317 22.20 -1.19 14.68
C ASN A 317 21.08 -1.01 13.66
N MET A 318 19.89 -0.66 14.14
CA MET A 318 18.68 -0.45 13.32
C MET A 318 18.88 0.66 12.27
N LYS A 319 19.66 1.71 12.55
CA LYS A 319 19.94 2.78 11.59
C LYS A 319 20.79 2.27 10.42
N ILE A 320 21.80 1.45 10.72
CA ILE A 320 22.63 0.83 9.69
C ILE A 320 21.78 -0.10 8.82
N ALA A 321 20.94 -0.95 9.44
CA ALA A 321 20.02 -1.81 8.72
C ALA A 321 19.10 -1.00 7.79
N TYR A 322 18.57 0.12 8.29
CA TYR A 322 17.67 0.98 7.54
C TYR A 322 18.39 1.67 6.37
N SER A 323 19.56 2.29 6.62
CA SER A 323 20.37 2.95 5.59
C SER A 323 20.82 1.99 4.50
N VAL A 324 21.34 0.81 4.87
CA VAL A 324 21.77 -0.23 3.90
C VAL A 324 20.59 -0.68 3.05
N SER A 325 19.43 -0.93 3.66
CA SER A 325 18.23 -1.35 2.92
C SER A 325 17.77 -0.29 1.91
N ILE A 326 17.82 0.99 2.29
CA ILE A 326 17.48 2.10 1.38
C ILE A 326 18.48 2.19 0.23
N MET A 327 19.79 2.04 0.51
CA MET A 327 20.84 2.05 -0.53
C MET A 327 20.71 0.89 -1.50
N LEU A 328 20.33 -0.31 -1.03
CA LEU A 328 20.04 -1.45 -1.91
C LEU A 328 18.84 -1.14 -2.82
N GLY A 329 17.80 -0.50 -2.29
CA GLY A 329 16.67 -0.03 -3.10
C GLY A 329 17.06 1.02 -4.12
N ALA A 330 17.92 1.98 -3.74
CA ALA A 330 18.46 2.99 -4.66
C ALA A 330 19.23 2.34 -5.80
N LEU A 331 20.08 1.38 -5.49
CA LEU A 331 20.80 0.59 -6.50
C LEU A 331 19.80 -0.18 -7.40
N GLY A 332 18.76 -0.78 -6.82
CA GLY A 332 17.72 -1.45 -7.58
C GLY A 332 17.08 -0.52 -8.61
N PHE A 333 16.62 0.66 -8.21
CA PHE A 333 16.04 1.63 -9.15
C PHE A 333 17.05 2.08 -10.23
N ALA A 334 18.29 2.35 -9.84
CA ALA A 334 19.33 2.76 -10.78
C ALA A 334 19.65 1.67 -11.82
N LEU A 335 19.50 0.40 -11.50
CA LEU A 335 19.79 -0.72 -12.39
C LEU A 335 18.68 -0.99 -13.41
N ILE A 336 17.42 -0.59 -13.15
CA ILE A 336 16.30 -0.87 -14.08
C ILE A 336 16.63 -0.43 -15.52
N PRO A 337 17.09 0.80 -15.79
CA PRO A 337 17.38 1.25 -17.15
C PRO A 337 18.58 0.56 -17.82
N PHE A 338 19.41 -0.18 -17.08
CA PHE A 338 20.54 -0.94 -17.62
C PHE A 338 20.22 -2.41 -17.91
N CYS A 339 19.16 -2.94 -17.36
CA CYS A 339 18.78 -4.35 -17.52
C CYS A 339 17.87 -4.53 -18.76
N HIS A 340 18.49 -4.68 -19.93
CA HIS A 340 17.75 -4.84 -21.21
C HIS A 340 17.14 -6.23 -21.44
N ASP A 341 17.41 -7.18 -20.57
CA ASP A 341 16.80 -8.51 -20.60
C ASP A 341 15.75 -8.64 -19.51
N GLN A 342 14.61 -9.27 -19.85
CA GLN A 342 13.49 -9.40 -18.90
C GLN A 342 13.85 -10.17 -17.63
N TYR A 343 14.73 -11.16 -17.69
CA TYR A 343 15.15 -11.94 -16.52
C TYR A 343 16.16 -11.18 -15.67
N LEU A 344 17.01 -10.36 -16.30
CA LEU A 344 17.92 -9.47 -15.56
C LEU A 344 17.17 -8.43 -14.74
N GLN A 345 15.96 -8.03 -15.14
CA GLN A 345 15.09 -7.14 -14.34
C GLN A 345 14.72 -7.73 -12.97
N ILE A 346 14.86 -9.03 -12.74
CA ILE A 346 14.64 -9.66 -11.43
C ILE A 346 15.60 -9.09 -10.38
N VAL A 347 16.85 -8.81 -10.73
CA VAL A 347 17.86 -8.29 -9.79
C VAL A 347 17.47 -6.94 -9.19
N PRO A 348 17.15 -5.90 -9.98
CA PRO A 348 16.59 -4.65 -9.46
C PRO A 348 15.44 -4.84 -8.46
N PHE A 349 14.46 -5.66 -8.80
CA PHE A 349 13.28 -5.84 -7.95
C PHE A 349 13.54 -6.62 -6.68
N LEU A 350 14.51 -7.55 -6.66
CA LEU A 350 15.00 -8.15 -5.42
C LEU A 350 15.58 -7.09 -4.48
N LEU A 351 16.35 -6.14 -5.01
CA LEU A 351 16.95 -5.06 -4.23
C LEU A 351 15.90 -4.05 -3.73
N ILE A 352 14.90 -3.74 -4.57
CA ILE A 352 13.77 -2.87 -4.19
C ILE A 352 12.93 -3.53 -3.08
N GLY A 353 12.84 -4.87 -3.04
CA GLY A 353 12.21 -5.58 -1.92
C GLY A 353 12.87 -5.32 -0.58
N CYS A 354 14.19 -5.09 -0.54
CA CYS A 354 14.91 -4.77 0.70
C CYS A 354 14.47 -3.41 1.28
N VAL A 355 14.35 -2.38 0.45
CA VAL A 355 13.89 -1.07 0.94
C VAL A 355 12.42 -1.13 1.36
N TRP A 356 11.57 -1.86 0.64
CA TRP A 356 10.17 -2.04 1.00
C TRP A 356 10.02 -2.63 2.40
N ALA A 357 10.74 -3.72 2.72
CA ALA A 357 10.74 -4.33 4.04
C ALA A 357 11.17 -3.34 5.14
N ALA A 358 12.25 -2.61 4.90
CA ALA A 358 12.82 -1.68 5.88
C ALA A 358 11.90 -0.47 6.13
N MET A 359 11.26 0.08 5.08
CA MET A 359 10.33 1.20 5.19
C MET A 359 9.07 0.87 6.00
N LEU A 360 8.65 -0.39 6.02
CA LEU A 360 7.50 -0.82 6.82
C LEU A 360 7.86 -1.10 8.28
N ALA A 361 9.09 -1.50 8.57
CA ALA A 361 9.51 -1.95 9.91
C ALA A 361 10.30 -0.89 10.69
N CYS A 362 11.37 -0.35 10.11
CA CYS A 362 12.34 0.49 10.81
C CYS A 362 11.77 1.82 11.32
N PRO A 363 10.99 2.59 10.53
CA PRO A 363 10.50 3.91 10.95
C PRO A 363 9.57 3.84 12.15
N PHE A 364 8.65 2.87 12.17
CA PHE A 364 7.74 2.70 13.30
C PHE A 364 8.48 2.35 14.58
N THR A 365 9.50 1.48 14.50
CA THR A 365 10.35 1.15 15.64
C THR A 365 11.12 2.40 16.14
N LEU A 366 11.71 3.18 15.24
CA LEU A 366 12.47 4.38 15.59
C LEU A 366 11.59 5.48 16.17
N VAL A 367 10.38 5.68 15.61
CA VAL A 367 9.43 6.69 16.11
C VAL A 367 8.84 6.28 17.44
N THR A 368 8.41 5.03 17.63
CA THR A 368 7.87 4.58 18.92
C THR A 368 8.91 4.66 20.03
N ASN A 369 10.16 4.33 19.73
CA ASN A 369 11.28 4.51 20.68
C ASN A 369 11.51 6.00 21.02
N ALA A 370 11.39 6.90 20.04
CA ALA A 370 11.54 8.34 20.27
C ALA A 370 10.40 8.93 21.10
N LEU A 371 9.20 8.37 21.00
CA LEU A 371 7.98 8.83 21.69
C LEU A 371 7.81 8.26 23.10
N GLN A 372 8.68 7.37 23.56
CA GLN A 372 8.62 6.83 24.93
C GLN A 372 8.69 7.98 25.96
N GLY A 373 7.66 8.08 26.81
CA GLY A 373 7.54 9.11 27.85
C GLY A 373 6.84 10.40 27.41
N TYR A 374 6.44 10.56 26.14
CA TYR A 374 5.74 11.75 25.66
C TYR A 374 4.22 11.75 25.87
N GLY A 375 3.62 10.59 26.22
CA GLY A 375 2.16 10.43 26.22
C GLY A 375 1.55 10.50 24.80
N HIS A 376 0.24 10.34 24.68
CA HIS A 376 -0.50 10.45 23.40
C HIS A 376 0.10 9.69 22.21
N MET A 377 0.71 8.52 22.44
CA MET A 377 1.40 7.70 21.43
C MET A 377 0.55 7.48 20.18
N GLY A 378 -0.75 7.17 20.35
CA GLY A 378 -1.66 6.95 19.22
C GLY A 378 -1.84 8.19 18.34
N ALA A 379 -1.92 9.37 18.93
CA ALA A 379 -2.04 10.62 18.18
C ALA A 379 -0.76 10.92 17.39
N TYR A 380 0.41 10.68 17.98
CA TYR A 380 1.69 10.82 17.27
C TYR A 380 1.86 9.82 16.12
N LEU A 381 1.40 8.57 16.28
CA LEU A 381 1.42 7.59 15.19
C LEU A 381 0.45 7.98 14.06
N GLY A 382 -0.69 8.58 14.40
CA GLY A 382 -1.60 9.18 13.42
C GLY A 382 -0.95 10.33 12.64
N LEU A 383 -0.24 11.24 13.35
CA LEU A 383 0.56 12.30 12.71
C LEU A 383 1.70 11.74 11.84
N PHE A 384 2.32 10.64 12.26
CA PHE A 384 3.34 9.98 11.48
C PHE A 384 2.80 9.39 10.17
N ASN A 385 1.54 8.98 10.14
CA ASN A 385 0.89 8.56 8.89
C ASN A 385 0.80 9.72 7.87
N CYS A 386 0.70 10.97 8.32
CA CYS A 386 0.79 12.13 7.42
C CYS A 386 2.20 12.25 6.80
N ALA A 387 3.26 11.85 7.52
CA ALA A 387 4.61 11.79 6.98
C ALA A 387 4.81 10.68 5.94
N ILE A 388 3.85 9.77 5.79
CA ILE A 388 3.78 8.76 4.73
C ILE A 388 2.99 9.29 3.53
N CYS A 389 1.84 9.90 3.76
CA CYS A 389 0.92 10.32 2.71
C CYS A 389 1.34 11.64 2.02
N LEU A 390 1.79 12.63 2.80
CA LEU A 390 2.14 13.95 2.27
C LEU A 390 3.27 13.93 1.23
N PRO A 391 4.37 13.19 1.44
CA PRO A 391 5.42 13.04 0.42
C PRO A 391 4.91 12.49 -0.91
N GLN A 392 4.00 11.54 -0.87
CA GLN A 392 3.40 10.94 -2.06
C GLN A 392 2.55 11.97 -2.82
N ILE A 393 1.75 12.78 -2.12
CA ILE A 393 0.96 13.85 -2.73
C ILE A 393 1.87 14.89 -3.39
N ILE A 394 2.94 15.31 -2.70
CA ILE A 394 3.90 16.28 -3.24
C ILE A 394 4.64 15.71 -4.44
N ALA A 395 5.15 14.48 -4.35
CA ALA A 395 5.83 13.81 -5.45
C ALA A 395 4.92 13.63 -6.66
N ALA A 396 3.65 13.25 -6.44
CA ALA A 396 2.66 13.13 -7.50
C ALA A 396 2.40 14.47 -8.19
N ALA A 397 2.24 15.54 -7.43
CA ALA A 397 2.02 16.88 -7.98
C ALA A 397 3.23 17.43 -8.77
N CYS A 398 4.45 17.07 -8.36
CA CYS A 398 5.68 17.50 -9.04
C CYS A 398 6.13 16.55 -10.16
N GLY A 399 5.55 15.35 -10.24
CA GLY A 399 6.07 14.26 -11.08
C GLY A 399 6.11 14.59 -12.56
N GLY A 400 5.07 15.22 -13.11
CA GLY A 400 5.04 15.63 -14.51
C GLY A 400 6.14 16.66 -14.84
N THR A 401 6.31 17.67 -13.99
CA THR A 401 7.40 18.65 -14.16
C THR A 401 8.78 17.98 -14.14
N ILE A 402 9.01 17.07 -13.18
CA ILE A 402 10.27 16.34 -13.07
C ILE A 402 10.48 15.44 -14.29
N PHE A 403 9.43 14.75 -14.74
CA PHE A 403 9.46 13.91 -15.94
C PHE A 403 9.94 14.70 -17.17
N GLY A 404 9.39 15.91 -17.40
CA GLY A 404 9.86 16.77 -18.47
C GLY A 404 11.32 17.23 -18.33
N LEU A 405 11.76 17.54 -17.10
CA LEU A 405 13.14 17.97 -16.81
C LEU A 405 14.19 16.87 -17.03
N VAL A 406 13.84 15.60 -16.79
CA VAL A 406 14.77 14.47 -16.92
C VAL A 406 14.77 13.83 -18.32
N GLY A 407 14.17 14.48 -19.32
CA GLY A 407 14.19 14.04 -20.70
C GLY A 407 12.95 13.32 -21.21
N GLY A 408 11.87 13.26 -20.41
CA GLY A 408 10.57 12.76 -20.84
C GLY A 408 10.52 11.25 -21.09
N THR A 409 11.35 10.46 -20.45
CA THR A 409 11.32 8.99 -20.49
C THR A 409 10.98 8.41 -19.13
N GLN A 410 10.21 7.32 -19.13
CA GLN A 410 9.80 6.69 -17.87
C GLN A 410 10.99 5.98 -17.20
N SER A 411 11.92 5.48 -17.97
CA SER A 411 13.19 4.92 -17.47
C SER A 411 14.04 5.96 -16.74
N ALA A 412 14.07 7.23 -17.20
CA ALA A 412 14.78 8.30 -16.50
C ALA A 412 14.21 8.61 -15.11
N MET A 413 12.90 8.43 -14.90
CA MET A 413 12.26 8.59 -13.60
C MET A 413 12.76 7.58 -12.56
N MET A 414 13.30 6.44 -12.99
CA MET A 414 13.93 5.46 -12.09
C MET A 414 15.23 6.02 -11.49
N TYR A 415 16.00 6.84 -12.22
CA TYR A 415 17.15 7.54 -11.65
C TYR A 415 16.74 8.61 -10.63
N VAL A 416 15.61 9.29 -10.85
CA VAL A 416 15.06 10.23 -9.87
C VAL A 416 14.68 9.49 -8.58
N ALA A 417 13.99 8.35 -8.70
CA ALA A 417 13.64 7.51 -7.55
C ALA A 417 14.91 7.02 -6.80
N ALA A 418 15.94 6.58 -7.54
CA ALA A 418 17.23 6.19 -6.96
C ALA A 418 17.89 7.36 -6.20
N GLY A 419 17.94 8.55 -6.79
CA GLY A 419 18.48 9.75 -6.15
C GLY A 419 17.77 10.14 -4.87
N LEU A 420 16.44 10.08 -4.86
CA LEU A 420 15.62 10.33 -3.66
C LEU A 420 15.96 9.31 -2.55
N LEU A 421 16.12 8.03 -2.88
CA LEU A 421 16.51 7.01 -1.89
C LEU A 421 17.95 7.25 -1.38
N VAL A 422 18.89 7.66 -2.21
CA VAL A 422 20.24 8.02 -1.74
C VAL A 422 20.17 9.14 -0.71
N VAL A 423 19.42 10.22 -1.00
CA VAL A 423 19.22 11.32 -0.04
C VAL A 423 18.53 10.80 1.23
N GLY A 424 17.49 9.97 1.10
CA GLY A 424 16.81 9.36 2.23
C GLY A 424 17.74 8.52 3.10
N SER A 425 18.63 7.72 2.50
CA SER A 425 19.63 6.93 3.21
C SER A 425 20.63 7.81 4.00
N LEU A 426 21.07 8.90 3.41
CA LEU A 426 21.95 9.86 4.09
C LEU A 426 21.22 10.52 5.29
N CYS A 427 19.94 10.84 5.13
CA CYS A 427 19.12 11.40 6.21
C CYS A 427 18.98 10.46 7.41
N VAL A 428 19.12 9.14 7.24
CA VAL A 428 19.09 8.18 8.36
C VAL A 428 20.15 8.50 9.41
N PHE A 429 21.34 8.96 9.00
CA PHE A 429 22.42 9.28 9.92
C PHE A 429 22.16 10.52 10.79
N THR A 430 21.16 11.34 10.44
CA THR A 430 20.73 12.46 11.29
C THR A 430 19.97 11.99 12.54
N ILE A 431 19.42 10.76 12.52
CA ILE A 431 18.66 10.19 13.64
C ILE A 431 19.63 9.94 14.80
N GLN A 432 19.32 10.48 15.98
CA GLN A 432 20.15 10.29 17.16
C GLN A 432 19.70 9.02 17.93
N ASP A 433 20.68 8.23 18.37
CA ASP A 433 20.42 7.17 19.34
C ASP A 433 20.07 7.82 20.69
N LYS A 434 19.09 7.29 21.42
CA LYS A 434 18.95 7.66 22.82
C LYS A 434 20.27 7.28 23.50
N LYS A 435 20.97 8.26 24.08
CA LYS A 435 22.03 7.96 25.01
C LYS A 435 21.44 7.05 26.09
N LYS A 436 21.99 5.86 26.26
CA LYS A 436 21.68 4.94 27.35
C LYS A 436 21.95 5.62 28.68
#